data_34502b2da06ad562576e8e3c9ea16aa7
#
_entry.id   34502b2da06ad562576e8e3c9ea16aa7
#
_cell.length_a   1.000
_cell.length_b   1.000
_cell.length_c   1.000
_cell.angle_alpha   90.00
_cell.angle_beta   90.00
_cell.angle_gamma   90.00
#
_symmetry.space_group_name_H-M   'P 1'
#
loop_
_entity.id
_entity.type
_entity.pdbx_description
1 polymer ?
#
loop_
_entity_poly.entity_id
_entity_poly.type
_entity_poly.pdbx_seq_one_letter_code
_entity_poly.pdbx_strand_id
1 'polypeptide(L)'
;MDNTQDLLEKVIEGIQDKKGIKITVMDLTQVGDAICRYMVVCQGGSTTQVGAIANNVVDHVRTHNGDKPIGADGRKNMEWVAIDFGSVMTHVFLPETREYYKLEQLWADAELTHIEDIY
;
A
#
# COMPACT_ATOMS: atom_id res chain seq x y z
N MET A 1 -9.47 12.20 -17.26
CA MET A 1 -8.68 12.80 -16.17
C MET A 1 -8.17 11.72 -15.25
N ASP A 2 -6.93 11.85 -14.82
CA ASP A 2 -6.26 10.83 -14.03
C ASP A 2 -6.55 11.03 -12.54
N ASN A 3 -7.18 10.05 -11.90
CA ASN A 3 -7.53 10.10 -10.48
C ASN A 3 -6.49 9.42 -9.59
N THR A 4 -5.29 9.19 -10.10
CA THR A 4 -4.26 8.46 -9.36
C THR A 4 -3.90 9.15 -8.04
N GLN A 5 -3.81 10.48 -8.02
CA GLN A 5 -3.49 11.20 -6.78
C GLN A 5 -4.59 11.04 -5.73
N ASP A 6 -5.85 11.10 -6.12
CA ASP A 6 -6.96 10.87 -5.20
C ASP A 6 -6.94 9.45 -4.66
N LEU A 7 -6.68 8.48 -5.54
CA LEU A 7 -6.56 7.09 -5.14
C LEU A 7 -5.43 6.90 -4.13
N LEU A 8 -4.28 7.47 -4.41
CA LEU A 8 -3.11 7.40 -3.51
C LEU A 8 -3.44 7.97 -2.14
N GLU A 9 -4.08 9.14 -2.08
CA GLU A 9 -4.51 9.74 -0.83
C GLU A 9 -5.44 8.84 -0.04
N LYS A 10 -6.42 8.24 -0.69
CA LYS A 10 -7.40 7.38 -0.01
C LYS A 10 -6.77 6.09 0.48
N VAL A 11 -5.80 5.56 -0.25
CA VAL A 11 -5.03 4.40 0.21
C VAL A 11 -4.29 4.75 1.51
N ILE A 12 -3.58 5.88 1.53
CA ILE A 12 -2.83 6.31 2.71
C ILE A 12 -3.78 6.55 3.90
N GLU A 13 -4.90 7.24 3.68
CA GLU A 13 -5.90 7.47 4.73
C GLU A 13 -6.43 6.15 5.29
N GLY A 14 -6.73 5.20 4.41
CA GLY A 14 -7.23 3.89 4.82
C GLY A 14 -6.24 3.12 5.70
N ILE A 15 -4.94 3.26 5.41
CA ILE A 15 -3.89 2.66 6.22
C ILE A 15 -3.83 3.34 7.59
N GLN A 16 -3.85 4.68 7.61
CA GLN A 16 -3.75 5.46 8.85
C GLN A 16 -4.94 5.23 9.78
N ASP A 17 -6.13 5.06 9.22
CA ASP A 17 -7.34 4.82 10.02
C ASP A 17 -7.23 3.57 10.90
N LYS A 18 -6.44 2.59 10.49
CA LYS A 18 -6.22 1.35 11.25
C LYS A 18 -4.82 1.29 11.84
N LYS A 19 -4.19 2.46 11.99
CA LYS A 19 -2.90 2.61 12.66
C LYS A 19 -1.76 1.84 11.97
N GLY A 20 -1.84 1.69 10.65
CA GLY A 20 -0.72 1.21 9.87
C GLY A 20 0.44 2.18 9.98
N ILE A 21 1.66 1.66 10.10
CA ILE A 21 2.85 2.48 10.35
C ILE A 21 3.91 2.25 9.27
N LYS A 22 4.95 3.09 9.33
CA LYS A 22 6.11 3.00 8.42
C LYS A 22 5.68 3.05 6.95
N ILE A 23 4.74 3.95 6.65
CA ILE A 23 4.21 4.10 5.29
C ILE A 23 5.28 4.72 4.41
N THR A 24 5.60 4.04 3.30
CA THR A 24 6.53 4.55 2.29
C THR A 24 5.82 4.55 0.95
N VAL A 25 5.85 5.68 0.26
CA VAL A 25 5.31 5.80 -1.09
C VAL A 25 6.47 5.81 -2.07
N MET A 26 6.43 4.90 -3.03
CA MET A 26 7.42 4.84 -4.10
C MET A 26 6.79 5.43 -5.36
N ASP A 27 7.39 6.51 -5.87
CA ASP A 27 6.94 7.13 -7.11
C ASP A 27 7.65 6.42 -8.27
N LEU A 28 6.87 5.67 -9.05
CA LEU A 28 7.37 4.90 -10.18
C LEU A 28 7.03 5.55 -11.52
N THR A 29 6.53 6.78 -11.51
CA THR A 29 6.10 7.45 -12.74
C THR A 29 7.24 7.68 -13.73
N GLN A 30 8.48 7.76 -13.25
CA GLN A 30 9.67 7.96 -14.06
C GLN A 30 10.48 6.66 -14.29
N VAL A 31 9.98 5.54 -13.80
CA VAL A 31 10.64 4.24 -13.97
C VAL A 31 10.03 3.53 -15.17
N GLY A 32 10.82 3.27 -16.20
CA GLY A 32 10.33 2.83 -17.50
C GLY A 32 9.58 1.51 -17.53
N ASP A 33 10.00 0.55 -16.72
CA ASP A 33 9.41 -0.80 -16.72
C ASP A 33 8.46 -1.05 -15.55
N ALA A 34 8.01 0.00 -14.88
CA ALA A 34 7.18 -0.14 -13.71
C ALA A 34 5.77 -0.66 -14.05
N ILE A 35 5.24 -1.53 -13.19
CA ILE A 35 3.93 -2.14 -13.39
C ILE A 35 2.79 -1.27 -12.86
N CYS A 36 3.11 -0.21 -12.13
CA CYS A 36 2.14 0.74 -11.60
C CYS A 36 2.80 2.11 -11.49
N ARG A 37 2.01 3.14 -11.19
CA ARG A 37 2.53 4.50 -11.07
C ARG A 37 3.07 4.79 -9.67
N TYR A 38 2.41 4.26 -8.65
CA TYR A 38 2.84 4.40 -7.26
C TYR A 38 2.72 3.06 -6.56
N MET A 39 3.68 2.79 -5.69
CA MET A 39 3.62 1.63 -4.82
C MET A 39 3.65 2.14 -3.38
N VAL A 40 2.71 1.66 -2.57
CA VAL A 40 2.62 2.04 -1.16
C VAL A 40 2.96 0.82 -0.32
N VAL A 41 3.89 0.98 0.60
CA VAL A 41 4.29 -0.09 1.52
C VAL A 41 4.07 0.39 2.94
N CYS A 42 3.47 -0.45 3.75
CA CYS A 42 3.25 -0.15 5.16
C CYS A 42 3.32 -1.43 5.97
N GLN A 43 3.15 -1.32 7.28
CA GLN A 43 3.17 -2.50 8.13
C GLN A 43 2.18 -2.41 9.29
N GLY A 44 1.77 -3.58 9.76
CA GLY A 44 0.98 -3.75 10.96
C GLY A 44 1.72 -4.70 11.89
N GLY A 45 1.48 -4.60 13.20
CA GLY A 45 2.21 -5.35 14.21
C GLY A 45 1.78 -6.80 14.41
N SER A 46 0.66 -7.18 13.82
CA SER A 46 0.12 -8.55 13.93
C SER A 46 -0.63 -8.91 12.66
N THR A 47 -0.88 -10.20 12.46
CA THR A 47 -1.68 -10.65 11.31
C THR A 47 -3.10 -10.06 11.36
N THR A 48 -3.66 -9.92 12.55
CA THR A 48 -4.97 -9.29 12.73
C THR A 48 -4.94 -7.83 12.25
N GLN A 49 -3.91 -7.09 12.62
CA GLN A 49 -3.78 -5.69 12.20
C GLN A 49 -3.51 -5.57 10.70
N VAL A 50 -2.66 -6.44 10.14
CA VAL A 50 -2.41 -6.47 8.69
C VAL A 50 -3.73 -6.66 7.95
N GLY A 51 -4.55 -7.62 8.39
CA GLY A 51 -5.86 -7.86 7.80
C GLY A 51 -6.81 -6.68 7.94
N ALA A 52 -6.83 -6.04 9.12
CA ALA A 52 -7.67 -4.86 9.35
C ALA A 52 -7.26 -3.69 8.45
N ILE A 53 -5.96 -3.45 8.31
CA ILE A 53 -5.44 -2.40 7.43
C ILE A 53 -5.85 -2.68 5.99
N ALA A 54 -5.60 -3.90 5.51
CA ALA A 54 -5.90 -4.27 4.12
C ALA A 54 -7.40 -4.13 3.81
N ASN A 55 -8.25 -4.63 4.69
CA ASN A 55 -9.69 -4.52 4.51
C ASN A 55 -10.16 -3.07 4.53
N ASN A 56 -9.60 -2.26 5.42
CA ASN A 56 -9.98 -0.85 5.50
C ASN A 56 -9.53 -0.05 4.29
N VAL A 57 -8.36 -0.36 3.72
CA VAL A 57 -7.91 0.28 2.49
C VAL A 57 -8.93 0.02 1.37
N VAL A 58 -9.35 -1.22 1.21
CA VAL A 58 -10.34 -1.58 0.17
C VAL A 58 -11.65 -0.84 0.41
N ASP A 59 -12.15 -0.85 1.65
CA ASP A 59 -13.43 -0.22 1.97
C ASP A 59 -13.36 1.30 1.85
N HIS A 60 -12.29 1.91 2.31
CA HIS A 60 -12.12 3.36 2.28
C HIS A 60 -12.03 3.88 0.84
N VAL A 61 -11.26 3.20 0.01
CA VAL A 61 -11.12 3.57 -1.41
C VAL A 61 -12.47 3.44 -2.11
N ARG A 62 -13.15 2.32 -1.90
CA ARG A 62 -14.47 2.09 -2.53
C ARG A 62 -15.48 3.17 -2.11
N THR A 63 -15.53 3.50 -0.82
CA THR A 63 -16.49 4.44 -0.29
C THR A 63 -16.25 5.86 -0.79
N HIS A 64 -14.99 6.28 -0.88
CA HIS A 64 -14.65 7.67 -1.20
C HIS A 64 -14.33 7.92 -2.67
N ASN A 65 -13.83 6.91 -3.40
CA ASN A 65 -13.46 7.05 -4.80
C ASN A 65 -14.30 6.18 -5.75
N GLY A 66 -15.00 5.19 -5.23
CA GLY A 66 -15.73 4.24 -6.06
C GLY A 66 -14.84 3.19 -6.73
N ASP A 67 -13.53 3.22 -6.50
CA ASP A 67 -12.60 2.27 -7.11
C ASP A 67 -12.62 0.94 -6.37
N LYS A 68 -12.47 -0.14 -7.14
CA LYS A 68 -12.36 -1.49 -6.59
C LYS A 68 -11.00 -2.06 -6.96
N PRO A 69 -10.40 -2.90 -6.11
CA PRO A 69 -9.14 -3.52 -6.48
C PRO A 69 -9.33 -4.48 -7.65
N ILE A 70 -8.34 -4.55 -8.53
CA ILE A 70 -8.28 -5.51 -9.60
C ILE A 70 -8.02 -6.91 -9.01
N GLY A 71 -7.24 -6.97 -7.93
CA GLY A 71 -6.96 -8.20 -7.23
C GLY A 71 -6.33 -7.94 -5.87
N ALA A 72 -6.33 -8.96 -5.03
CA ALA A 72 -5.70 -8.91 -3.73
C ALA A 72 -5.18 -10.30 -3.39
N ASP A 73 -3.92 -10.38 -2.99
CA ASP A 73 -3.25 -11.63 -2.64
C ASP A 73 -2.75 -11.59 -1.21
N GLY A 74 -2.58 -12.76 -0.60
CA GLY A 74 -1.98 -12.87 0.73
C GLY A 74 -2.96 -12.83 1.87
N ARG A 75 -4.25 -12.78 1.60
CA ARG A 75 -5.28 -12.69 2.66
C ARG A 75 -5.38 -13.94 3.52
N LYS A 76 -4.85 -15.06 3.04
CA LYS A 76 -4.94 -16.31 3.80
C LYS A 76 -4.07 -16.26 5.06
N ASN A 77 -2.83 -15.81 4.92
CA ASN A 77 -1.87 -15.80 6.04
C ASN A 77 -1.75 -14.44 6.72
N MET A 78 -2.10 -13.36 6.02
CA MET A 78 -2.04 -11.99 6.54
C MET A 78 -0.65 -11.55 6.99
N GLU A 79 0.41 -12.13 6.41
CA GLU A 79 1.79 -11.70 6.65
C GLU A 79 2.23 -10.66 5.64
N TRP A 80 1.67 -10.74 4.45
CA TRP A 80 1.91 -9.80 3.35
C TRP A 80 0.68 -9.81 2.46
N VAL A 81 -0.08 -8.73 2.50
CA VAL A 81 -1.25 -8.57 1.65
C VAL A 81 -0.93 -7.52 0.59
N ALA A 82 -1.06 -7.91 -0.67
CA ALA A 82 -0.87 -7.02 -1.82
C ALA A 82 -2.24 -6.70 -2.43
N ILE A 83 -2.53 -5.41 -2.59
CA ILE A 83 -3.80 -4.94 -3.15
C ILE A 83 -3.48 -4.15 -4.41
N ASP A 84 -3.99 -4.61 -5.54
CA ASP A 84 -3.72 -4.03 -6.86
C ASP A 84 -4.91 -3.18 -7.30
N PHE A 85 -4.71 -1.86 -7.35
CA PHE A 85 -5.70 -0.91 -7.89
C PHE A 85 -5.35 -0.47 -9.30
N GLY A 86 -4.36 -1.08 -9.94
CA GLY A 86 -3.91 -0.72 -11.27
C GLY A 86 -2.81 0.34 -11.23
N SER A 87 -3.16 1.60 -11.04
CA SER A 87 -2.18 2.68 -10.97
C SER A 87 -1.46 2.75 -9.63
N VAL A 88 -2.08 2.24 -8.57
CA VAL A 88 -1.48 2.19 -7.22
C VAL A 88 -1.52 0.75 -6.74
N MET A 89 -0.38 0.24 -6.31
CA MET A 89 -0.29 -1.07 -5.69
C MET A 89 0.08 -0.88 -4.23
N THR A 90 -0.68 -1.51 -3.33
CA THR A 90 -0.50 -1.36 -1.89
C THR A 90 -0.03 -2.67 -1.28
N HIS A 91 1.01 -2.60 -0.45
CA HIS A 91 1.56 -3.76 0.25
C HIS A 91 1.50 -3.52 1.75
N VAL A 92 0.83 -4.42 2.46
CA VAL A 92 0.72 -4.38 3.92
C VAL A 92 1.46 -5.59 4.46
N PHE A 93 2.49 -5.34 5.29
CA PHE A 93 3.39 -6.37 5.79
C PHE A 93 3.36 -6.49 7.30
N LEU A 94 3.70 -7.67 7.80
CA LEU A 94 4.30 -7.78 9.13
C LEU A 94 5.73 -7.23 9.06
N PRO A 95 6.25 -6.68 10.18
CA PRO A 95 7.61 -6.12 10.16
C PRO A 95 8.69 -7.09 9.69
N GLU A 96 8.65 -8.33 10.15
CA GLU A 96 9.64 -9.35 9.79
C GLU A 96 9.57 -9.68 8.31
N THR A 97 8.36 -9.78 7.76
CA THR A 97 8.15 -10.09 6.35
C THR A 97 8.66 -8.96 5.47
N ARG A 98 8.39 -7.72 5.86
CA ARG A 98 8.89 -6.54 5.15
C ARG A 98 10.41 -6.52 5.11
N GLU A 99 11.04 -6.79 6.25
CA GLU A 99 12.50 -6.82 6.34
C GLU A 99 13.11 -7.94 5.49
N TYR A 100 12.44 -9.08 5.45
CA TYR A 100 12.90 -10.21 4.66
C TYR A 100 12.90 -9.94 3.16
N TYR A 101 11.79 -9.39 2.65
CA TYR A 101 11.63 -9.18 1.20
C TYR A 101 12.22 -7.88 0.71
N LYS A 102 12.29 -6.85 1.54
CA LYS A 102 12.88 -5.54 1.20
C LYS A 102 12.41 -5.02 -0.16
N LEU A 103 11.09 -4.98 -0.31
CA LEU A 103 10.45 -4.63 -1.58
C LEU A 103 10.92 -3.27 -2.11
N GLU A 104 11.16 -2.31 -1.23
CA GLU A 104 11.60 -0.97 -1.58
C GLU A 104 12.94 -0.98 -2.34
N GLN A 105 13.76 -2.00 -2.16
CA GLN A 105 15.05 -2.09 -2.83
C GLN A 105 14.96 -2.59 -4.26
N LEU A 106 13.83 -3.18 -4.64
CA LEU A 106 13.63 -3.65 -6.02
C LEU A 106 13.54 -2.50 -7.02
N TRP A 107 13.15 -1.32 -6.55
CA TRP A 107 12.96 -0.14 -7.38
C TRP A 107 13.91 0.96 -6.94
N ALA A 108 15.21 0.70 -7.10
CA ALA A 108 16.26 1.62 -6.64
C ALA A 108 16.18 3.02 -7.25
N ASP A 109 15.60 3.13 -8.45
CA ASP A 109 15.46 4.41 -9.14
C ASP A 109 14.19 5.17 -8.75
N ALA A 110 13.34 4.58 -7.92
CA ALA A 110 12.11 5.23 -7.51
C ALA A 110 12.40 6.34 -6.48
N GLU A 111 11.60 7.40 -6.55
CA GLU A 111 11.64 8.42 -5.52
C GLU A 111 10.79 7.94 -4.34
N LEU A 112 11.38 7.93 -3.14
CA LEU A 112 10.72 7.45 -1.93
C LEU A 112 10.27 8.61 -1.07
N THR A 113 9.02 8.54 -0.60
CA THR A 113 8.48 9.47 0.39
C THR A 113 8.03 8.68 1.60
N HIS A 114 8.56 9.01 2.76
CA HIS A 114 8.16 8.38 4.02
C HIS A 114 7.09 9.24 4.67
N ILE A 115 5.96 8.61 4.98
CA ILE A 115 4.84 9.29 5.64
C ILE A 115 5.00 9.06 7.14
N GLU A 116 5.01 10.14 7.93
CA GLU A 116 5.16 10.03 9.37
C GLU A 116 3.96 9.31 9.98
N ASP A 117 4.25 8.50 11.00
CA ASP A 117 3.20 7.88 11.81
C ASP A 117 2.47 8.97 12.58
N ILE A 118 1.14 8.91 12.61
CA ILE A 118 0.33 9.97 13.23
C ILE A 118 -0.10 9.65 14.65
N TYR A 119 0.42 8.59 15.22
CA TYR A 119 0.08 8.15 16.59
C TYR A 119 1.25 7.46 17.28
#